data_01185bec6fa217043280cb439d6a43b2
#
_entry.id   01185bec6fa217043280cb439d6a43b2
#
_cell.length_a   1.000
_cell.length_b   1.000
_cell.length_c   1.000
_cell.angle_alpha   90.00
_cell.angle_beta   90.00
_cell.angle_gamma   90.00
#
_symmetry.space_group_name_H-M   'P 1'
#
loop_
_entity.id
_entity.type
_entity.pdbx_description
1 polymer ?
#
loop_
_entity_poly.entity_id
_entity_poly.type
_entity_poly.pdbx_seq_one_letter_code
_entity_poly.pdbx_strand_id
1 'polypeptide(L)'
;MSAEARARLTAASSQRHDGPFRVSVGHDAVSSETYLKAETISGRGLWLWSMRHALTNTSRVLLQHRWTILTPPPGITWLTSDDPAIRLNFNGPTDYTFGGGWGSVGTDLLLPLGPRHMLFTQVGKQVPPRGAAFDLEKSLLLQRFTAEHAHRYIFALTPDQSVQTLCPRTVDAQRLRQETQDWQHWHAEQASAERSLLNARQADAEAPDGRP
;
A
#
# COMPACT_ATOMS: atom_id res chain seq x y z
N MET A 1 10.26 -18.72 -33.83
CA MET A 1 9.53 -17.48 -33.48
C MET A 1 9.44 -16.61 -34.71
N SER A 2 8.26 -16.13 -35.13
CA SER A 2 8.09 -15.34 -36.35
C SER A 2 8.74 -13.94 -36.24
N ALA A 3 9.12 -13.33 -37.37
CA ALA A 3 9.68 -11.98 -37.41
C ALA A 3 8.72 -10.95 -36.80
N GLU A 4 7.42 -11.15 -36.95
CA GLU A 4 6.37 -10.29 -36.39
C GLU A 4 6.28 -10.41 -34.87
N ALA A 5 6.44 -11.61 -34.28
CA ALA A 5 6.50 -11.80 -32.84
C ALA A 5 7.76 -11.14 -32.24
N ARG A 6 8.91 -11.17 -32.96
CA ARG A 6 10.12 -10.44 -32.54
C ARG A 6 9.90 -8.93 -32.55
N ALA A 7 9.31 -8.38 -33.60
CA ALA A 7 9.05 -6.95 -33.73
C ALA A 7 8.11 -6.45 -32.59
N ARG A 8 7.06 -7.21 -32.27
CA ARG A 8 6.14 -6.89 -31.15
C ARG A 8 6.84 -6.90 -29.78
N LEU A 9 7.70 -7.91 -29.52
CA LEU A 9 8.48 -8.00 -28.31
C LEU A 9 9.50 -6.86 -28.17
N THR A 10 10.19 -6.50 -29.27
CA THR A 10 11.13 -5.39 -29.28
C THR A 10 10.42 -4.04 -29.08
N ALA A 11 9.26 -3.84 -29.69
CA ALA A 11 8.43 -2.64 -29.48
C ALA A 11 7.91 -2.54 -28.05
N ALA A 12 7.52 -3.66 -27.44
CA ALA A 12 7.09 -3.71 -26.04
C ALA A 12 8.25 -3.42 -25.07
N SER A 13 9.48 -3.85 -25.40
CA SER A 13 10.66 -3.62 -24.55
C SER A 13 11.18 -2.18 -24.60
N SER A 14 10.88 -1.43 -25.65
CA SER A 14 11.28 -0.02 -25.81
C SER A 14 10.34 0.96 -25.09
N GLN A 15 9.17 0.53 -24.62
CA GLN A 15 8.33 1.35 -23.74
C GLN A 15 9.01 1.49 -22.38
N ARG A 16 9.34 2.73 -22.01
CA ARG A 16 9.76 3.07 -20.65
C ARG A 16 8.64 2.70 -19.68
N HIS A 17 8.74 1.53 -19.05
CA HIS A 17 7.90 1.21 -17.92
C HIS A 17 8.50 1.88 -16.68
N ASP A 18 7.83 2.90 -16.17
CA ASP A 18 8.16 3.54 -14.88
C ASP A 18 7.84 2.62 -13.67
N GLY A 19 7.73 1.31 -13.91
CA GLY A 19 7.42 0.32 -12.90
C GLY A 19 8.66 -0.28 -12.22
N PRO A 20 8.49 -0.99 -11.08
CA PRO A 20 9.58 -1.66 -10.37
C PRO A 20 10.08 -2.91 -11.10
N PHE A 21 9.47 -3.27 -12.21
CA PHE A 21 9.84 -4.43 -13.03
C PHE A 21 10.21 -3.99 -14.43
N ARG A 22 11.29 -4.55 -14.95
CA ARG A 22 11.72 -4.38 -16.32
C ARG A 22 11.85 -5.75 -16.98
N VAL A 23 11.18 -5.94 -18.10
CA VAL A 23 11.35 -7.13 -18.93
C VAL A 23 12.02 -6.73 -20.23
N SER A 24 13.09 -7.41 -20.59
CA SER A 24 13.82 -7.19 -21.83
C SER A 24 14.08 -8.52 -22.55
N VAL A 25 14.27 -8.45 -23.85
CA VAL A 25 14.66 -9.60 -24.66
C VAL A 25 16.17 -9.53 -24.83
N GLY A 26 16.86 -10.56 -24.37
CA GLY A 26 18.30 -10.74 -24.60
C GLY A 26 18.55 -11.77 -25.67
N HIS A 27 19.68 -11.64 -26.37
CA HIS A 27 20.22 -12.63 -27.29
C HIS A 27 21.55 -13.10 -26.77
N ASP A 28 21.71 -14.40 -26.67
CA ASP A 28 23.02 -14.98 -26.40
C ASP A 28 23.83 -15.02 -27.70
N ALA A 29 24.96 -14.34 -27.66
CA ALA A 29 25.85 -14.26 -28.84
C ALA A 29 26.51 -15.61 -29.21
N VAL A 30 26.59 -16.54 -28.26
CA VAL A 30 27.25 -17.84 -28.45
C VAL A 30 26.26 -18.90 -28.92
N SER A 31 25.09 -19.01 -28.27
CA SER A 31 24.09 -20.03 -28.61
C SER A 31 23.08 -19.57 -29.66
N SER A 32 23.05 -18.28 -30.02
CA SER A 32 22.01 -17.64 -30.87
C SER A 32 20.60 -17.78 -30.31
N GLU A 33 20.48 -18.14 -29.04
CA GLU A 33 19.19 -18.27 -28.38
C GLU A 33 18.67 -16.91 -27.90
N THR A 34 17.35 -16.79 -27.94
CA THR A 34 16.65 -15.61 -27.43
C THR A 34 16.05 -15.94 -26.05
N TYR A 35 16.36 -15.14 -25.06
CA TYR A 35 15.83 -15.30 -23.72
C TYR A 35 15.12 -14.05 -23.22
N LEU A 36 14.20 -14.24 -22.27
CA LEU A 36 13.55 -13.14 -21.56
C LEU A 36 14.33 -12.86 -20.28
N LYS A 37 14.80 -11.62 -20.15
CA LYS A 37 15.44 -11.12 -18.92
C LYS A 37 14.42 -10.30 -18.14
N ALA A 38 14.11 -10.72 -16.93
CA ALA A 38 13.29 -9.96 -15.97
C ALA A 38 14.21 -9.35 -14.92
N GLU A 39 14.18 -8.04 -14.78
CA GLU A 39 14.87 -7.29 -13.75
C GLU A 39 13.85 -6.66 -12.81
N THR A 40 14.09 -6.70 -11.53
CA THR A 40 13.27 -6.03 -10.53
C THR A 40 14.14 -5.14 -9.65
N ILE A 41 13.58 -4.02 -9.23
CA ILE A 41 14.18 -3.18 -8.19
C ILE A 41 13.83 -3.84 -6.85
N SER A 42 14.80 -4.02 -5.98
CA SER A 42 14.62 -4.60 -4.65
C SER A 42 15.18 -3.70 -3.54
N GLY A 43 14.91 -4.04 -2.30
CA GLY A 43 15.44 -3.37 -1.14
C GLY A 43 15.10 -1.86 -1.10
N ARG A 44 16.09 -1.03 -0.78
CA ARG A 44 15.94 0.42 -0.68
C ARG A 44 15.45 1.05 -2.00
N GLY A 45 15.86 0.52 -3.15
CA GLY A 45 15.42 1.02 -4.45
C GLY A 45 13.91 0.87 -4.65
N LEU A 46 13.36 -0.29 -4.31
CA LEU A 46 11.91 -0.55 -4.36
C LEU A 46 11.15 0.35 -3.37
N TRP A 47 11.68 0.54 -2.17
CA TRP A 47 11.08 1.43 -1.18
C TRP A 47 11.04 2.88 -1.68
N LEU A 48 12.13 3.41 -2.21
CA LEU A 48 12.20 4.76 -2.77
C LEU A 48 11.27 4.93 -3.98
N TRP A 49 11.19 3.92 -4.85
CA TRP A 49 10.24 3.92 -5.96
C TRP A 49 8.79 3.95 -5.46
N SER A 50 8.44 3.11 -4.48
CA SER A 50 7.10 3.06 -3.88
C SER A 50 6.72 4.39 -3.23
N MET A 51 7.63 5.00 -2.48
CA MET A 51 7.43 6.32 -1.88
C MET A 51 7.21 7.41 -2.94
N ARG A 52 8.02 7.42 -4.01
CA ARG A 52 7.84 8.35 -5.12
C ARG A 52 6.50 8.14 -5.81
N HIS A 53 6.13 6.88 -6.08
CA HIS A 53 4.85 6.53 -6.68
C HIS A 53 3.66 6.98 -5.81
N ALA A 54 3.72 6.74 -4.51
CA ALA A 54 2.70 7.20 -3.57
C ALA A 54 2.59 8.73 -3.56
N LEU A 55 3.71 9.45 -3.49
CA LEU A 55 3.74 10.91 -3.44
C LEU A 55 3.32 11.58 -4.77
N THR A 56 3.50 10.93 -5.91
CA THR A 56 3.18 11.52 -7.22
C THR A 56 1.85 11.02 -7.77
N ASN A 57 1.70 9.72 -7.92
CA ASN A 57 0.55 9.11 -8.59
C ASN A 57 -0.65 8.98 -7.66
N THR A 58 -0.44 8.40 -6.48
CA THR A 58 -1.54 8.22 -5.51
C THR A 58 -2.07 9.56 -5.01
N SER A 59 -1.20 10.51 -4.67
CA SER A 59 -1.64 11.85 -4.24
C SER A 59 -2.42 12.58 -5.33
N ARG A 60 -2.00 12.46 -6.60
CA ARG A 60 -2.74 13.06 -7.73
C ARG A 60 -4.15 12.49 -7.84
N VAL A 61 -4.31 11.18 -7.69
CA VAL A 61 -5.61 10.51 -7.69
C VAL A 61 -6.46 11.01 -6.51
N LEU A 62 -5.90 11.05 -5.31
CA LEU A 62 -6.59 11.50 -4.11
C LEU A 62 -7.06 12.95 -4.18
N LEU A 63 -6.27 13.84 -4.80
CA LEU A 63 -6.63 15.25 -5.00
C LEU A 63 -7.78 15.47 -6.00
N GLN A 64 -8.08 14.47 -6.84
CA GLN A 64 -9.19 14.54 -7.79
C GLN A 64 -10.54 14.18 -7.17
N HIS A 65 -10.55 13.58 -5.99
CA HIS A 65 -11.78 13.18 -5.32
C HIS A 65 -12.49 14.35 -4.65
N ARG A 66 -13.80 14.24 -4.58
CA ARG A 66 -14.62 15.15 -3.77
C ARG A 66 -14.64 14.64 -2.33
N TRP A 67 -13.93 15.32 -1.47
CA TRP A 67 -13.86 14.99 -0.07
C TRP A 67 -14.92 15.72 0.75
N THR A 68 -15.42 15.05 1.79
CA THR A 68 -16.29 15.64 2.80
C THR A 68 -15.80 15.30 4.21
N ILE A 69 -16.28 16.05 5.18
CA ILE A 69 -16.09 15.75 6.60
C ILE A 69 -17.41 15.26 7.16
N LEU A 70 -17.40 14.10 7.76
CA LEU A 70 -18.53 13.50 8.47
C LEU A 70 -18.36 13.69 9.97
N THR A 71 -19.47 13.77 10.68
CA THR A 71 -19.53 13.87 12.13
C THR A 71 -20.27 12.67 12.71
N PRO A 72 -19.89 12.17 13.90
CA PRO A 72 -20.66 11.14 14.58
C PRO A 72 -21.92 11.73 15.19
N PRO A 73 -22.93 10.90 15.47
CA PRO A 73 -24.10 11.33 16.23
C PRO A 73 -23.73 11.71 17.67
N PRO A 74 -24.58 12.43 18.39
CA PRO A 74 -24.37 12.73 19.81
C PRO A 74 -24.08 11.46 20.63
N GLY A 75 -23.10 11.56 21.52
CA GLY A 75 -22.70 10.42 22.38
C GLY A 75 -21.71 9.44 21.75
N ILE A 76 -21.44 9.54 20.47
CA ILE A 76 -20.45 8.71 19.77
C ILE A 76 -19.19 9.54 19.46
N THR A 77 -18.03 8.89 19.56
CA THR A 77 -16.75 9.43 19.10
C THR A 77 -16.07 8.45 18.17
N TRP A 78 -15.43 8.96 17.11
CA TRP A 78 -14.70 8.10 16.19
C TRP A 78 -13.49 7.47 16.86
N LEU A 79 -13.29 6.19 16.57
CA LEU A 79 -12.04 5.49 16.84
C LEU A 79 -11.03 5.82 15.73
N THR A 80 -9.75 5.69 16.05
CA THR A 80 -8.68 5.63 15.06
C THR A 80 -7.75 4.46 15.37
N SER A 81 -6.84 4.15 14.47
CA SER A 81 -5.94 3.01 14.60
C SER A 81 -4.54 3.35 14.09
N ASP A 82 -3.62 2.42 14.23
CA ASP A 82 -2.28 2.47 13.64
C ASP A 82 -2.26 2.28 12.11
N ASP A 83 -3.40 1.86 11.51
CA ASP A 83 -3.66 1.89 10.08
C ASP A 83 -5.00 2.60 9.80
N PRO A 84 -5.03 3.95 9.88
CA PRO A 84 -6.27 4.70 9.89
C PRO A 84 -6.88 4.95 8.50
N ALA A 85 -6.13 4.72 7.42
CA ALA A 85 -6.55 5.02 6.05
C ALA A 85 -7.26 3.84 5.41
N ILE A 86 -8.56 3.76 5.58
CA ILE A 86 -9.38 2.61 5.15
C ILE A 86 -9.81 2.78 3.69
N ARG A 87 -9.63 1.74 2.90
CA ARG A 87 -10.12 1.61 1.52
C ARG A 87 -11.14 0.48 1.46
N LEU A 88 -12.41 0.84 1.54
CA LEU A 88 -13.51 -0.08 1.71
C LEU A 88 -14.26 -0.30 0.39
N ASN A 89 -14.39 -1.54 -0.03
CA ASN A 89 -15.41 -1.95 -0.99
C ASN A 89 -16.62 -2.45 -0.19
N PHE A 90 -17.69 -1.67 -0.16
CA PHE A 90 -18.85 -1.93 0.66
C PHE A 90 -20.07 -2.29 -0.19
N ASN A 91 -20.56 -3.52 -0.05
CA ASN A 91 -21.80 -4.00 -0.65
C ASN A 91 -22.90 -4.22 0.39
N GLY A 92 -22.53 -4.32 1.67
CA GLY A 92 -23.45 -4.51 2.79
C GLY A 92 -22.72 -4.79 4.10
N PRO A 93 -23.44 -4.81 5.25
CA PRO A 93 -22.83 -4.97 6.58
C PRO A 93 -22.04 -6.29 6.78
N THR A 94 -22.34 -7.30 5.96
CA THR A 94 -21.66 -8.61 5.97
C THR A 94 -20.90 -8.91 4.67
N ASP A 95 -20.95 -8.00 3.69
CA ASP A 95 -20.29 -8.13 2.40
C ASP A 95 -19.43 -6.89 2.11
N TYR A 96 -18.19 -6.91 2.54
CA TYR A 96 -17.23 -5.85 2.34
C TYR A 96 -15.79 -6.38 2.35
N THR A 97 -14.87 -5.63 1.75
CA THR A 97 -13.43 -5.91 1.78
C THR A 97 -12.62 -4.64 1.93
N PHE A 98 -11.43 -4.74 2.52
CA PHE A 98 -10.45 -3.64 2.61
C PHE A 98 -9.51 -3.57 1.40
N GLY A 99 -9.85 -4.26 0.32
CA GLY A 99 -9.07 -4.32 -0.92
C GLY A 99 -9.37 -3.21 -1.93
N GLY A 100 -10.04 -2.13 -1.54
CA GLY A 100 -10.39 -1.02 -2.41
C GLY A 100 -9.18 -0.32 -3.01
N GLY A 101 -9.32 0.19 -4.24
CA GLY A 101 -8.29 0.98 -4.90
C GLY A 101 -8.45 2.49 -4.62
N TRP A 102 -7.36 3.24 -4.53
CA TRP A 102 -7.39 4.69 -4.31
C TRP A 102 -8.19 5.48 -5.36
N GLY A 103 -8.30 4.96 -6.58
CA GLY A 103 -9.06 5.55 -7.70
C GLY A 103 -10.16 4.64 -8.25
N SER A 104 -10.44 3.51 -7.62
CA SER A 104 -11.43 2.54 -8.12
C SER A 104 -12.84 3.02 -7.80
N VAL A 105 -13.67 3.16 -8.83
CA VAL A 105 -15.07 3.59 -8.68
C VAL A 105 -15.82 2.65 -7.73
N GLY A 106 -16.57 3.22 -6.79
CA GLY A 106 -17.32 2.49 -5.78
C GLY A 106 -16.56 2.23 -4.47
N THR A 107 -15.25 2.48 -4.43
CA THR A 107 -14.48 2.40 -3.18
C THR A 107 -14.82 3.58 -2.27
N ASP A 108 -15.09 3.29 -1.01
CA ASP A 108 -15.19 4.27 0.07
C ASP A 108 -13.81 4.47 0.72
N LEU A 109 -13.37 5.72 0.77
CA LEU A 109 -12.12 6.09 1.45
C LEU A 109 -12.47 6.83 2.74
N LEU A 110 -11.93 6.33 3.83
CA LEU A 110 -12.24 6.77 5.19
C LEU A 110 -10.92 7.06 5.93
N LEU A 111 -10.88 8.21 6.61
CA LEU A 111 -9.73 8.56 7.47
C LEU A 111 -10.23 9.34 8.68
N PRO A 112 -10.22 8.72 9.88
CA PRO A 112 -10.52 9.44 11.13
C PRO A 112 -9.48 10.54 11.37
N LEU A 113 -9.90 11.80 11.37
CA LEU A 113 -9.04 12.96 11.66
C LEU A 113 -9.03 13.30 13.15
N GLY A 114 -9.95 12.75 13.90
CA GLY A 114 -10.11 12.96 15.33
C GLY A 114 -11.46 12.44 15.81
N PRO A 115 -11.76 12.60 17.13
CA PRO A 115 -12.94 11.97 17.73
C PRO A 115 -14.28 12.41 17.12
N ARG A 116 -14.31 13.57 16.46
CA ARG A 116 -15.53 14.15 15.91
C ARG A 116 -15.52 14.37 14.41
N HIS A 117 -14.42 14.07 13.73
CA HIS A 117 -14.27 14.34 12.30
C HIS A 117 -13.70 13.15 11.59
N MET A 118 -14.39 12.72 10.54
CA MET A 118 -13.93 11.68 9.61
C MET A 118 -13.85 12.27 8.21
N LEU A 119 -12.69 12.21 7.59
CA LEU A 119 -12.55 12.51 6.17
C LEU A 119 -13.12 11.34 5.38
N PHE A 120 -13.98 11.66 4.41
CA PHE A 120 -14.70 10.65 3.63
C PHE A 120 -14.79 11.04 2.16
N THR A 121 -14.66 10.06 1.29
CA THR A 121 -15.09 10.14 -0.11
C THR A 121 -15.55 8.78 -0.60
N GLN A 122 -16.49 8.79 -1.53
CA GLN A 122 -16.87 7.62 -2.33
C GLN A 122 -16.43 7.87 -3.76
N VAL A 123 -15.46 7.08 -4.23
CA VAL A 123 -14.85 7.28 -5.55
C VAL A 123 -15.90 7.13 -6.65
N GLY A 124 -16.03 8.16 -7.49
CA GLY A 124 -16.97 8.17 -8.62
C GLY A 124 -18.42 8.45 -8.25
N LYS A 125 -18.73 8.78 -6.99
CA LYS A 125 -20.09 9.11 -6.54
C LYS A 125 -20.15 10.49 -5.86
N GLN A 126 -21.38 10.99 -5.67
CA GLN A 126 -21.61 12.16 -4.86
C GLN A 126 -21.42 11.83 -3.38
N VAL A 127 -20.67 12.70 -2.70
CA VAL A 127 -20.46 12.60 -1.25
C VAL A 127 -21.54 13.36 -0.48
N PRO A 128 -21.83 12.98 0.77
CA PRO A 128 -22.71 13.74 1.65
C PRO A 128 -22.23 15.18 1.85
N PRO A 129 -23.10 16.12 2.21
CA PRO A 129 -22.71 17.49 2.55
C PRO A 129 -21.67 17.50 3.68
N ARG A 130 -20.79 18.51 3.69
CA ARG A 130 -19.81 18.69 4.75
C ARG A 130 -20.51 18.87 6.11
N GLY A 131 -20.06 18.15 7.11
CA GLY A 131 -20.65 18.16 8.46
C GLY A 131 -21.89 17.28 8.59
N ALA A 132 -22.25 16.52 7.55
CA ALA A 132 -23.34 15.55 7.67
C ALA A 132 -23.05 14.58 8.82
N ALA A 133 -24.06 14.37 9.67
CA ALA A 133 -23.99 13.36 10.72
C ALA A 133 -24.42 12.00 10.15
N PHE A 134 -23.69 10.98 10.48
CA PHE A 134 -24.16 9.62 10.27
C PHE A 134 -25.17 9.24 11.38
N ASP A 135 -26.07 8.34 11.01
CA ASP A 135 -26.91 7.68 11.99
C ASP A 135 -26.06 6.76 12.90
N LEU A 136 -26.68 6.29 13.97
CA LEU A 136 -25.98 5.45 14.95
C LEU A 136 -25.49 4.13 14.32
N GLU A 137 -26.30 3.50 13.49
CA GLU A 137 -26.00 2.22 12.86
C GLU A 137 -24.76 2.31 11.97
N LYS A 138 -24.73 3.30 11.06
CA LYS A 138 -23.56 3.55 10.21
C LYS A 138 -22.33 3.94 11.02
N SER A 139 -22.51 4.69 12.09
CA SER A 139 -21.40 5.09 12.95
C SER A 139 -20.76 3.91 13.65
N LEU A 140 -21.56 2.99 14.16
CA LEU A 140 -21.05 1.75 14.78
C LEU A 140 -20.38 0.85 13.75
N LEU A 141 -20.92 0.78 12.53
CA LEU A 141 -20.30 0.03 11.44
C LEU A 141 -18.94 0.60 11.05
N LEU A 142 -18.79 1.93 10.98
CA LEU A 142 -17.50 2.56 10.72
C LEU A 142 -16.48 2.34 11.85
N GLN A 143 -16.94 2.34 13.10
CA GLN A 143 -16.07 1.97 14.22
C GLN A 143 -15.58 0.53 14.11
N ARG A 144 -16.47 -0.38 13.73
CA ARG A 144 -16.12 -1.77 13.47
C ARG A 144 -15.08 -1.88 12.35
N PHE A 145 -15.27 -1.19 11.22
CA PHE A 145 -14.29 -1.19 10.13
C PHE A 145 -12.93 -0.64 10.58
N THR A 146 -12.92 0.43 11.37
CA THR A 146 -11.68 0.98 11.94
C THR A 146 -10.98 -0.05 12.82
N ALA A 147 -11.73 -0.77 13.65
CA ALA A 147 -11.18 -1.79 14.52
C ALA A 147 -10.66 -3.02 13.75
N GLU A 148 -11.39 -3.48 12.75
CA GLU A 148 -11.00 -4.64 11.93
C GLU A 148 -9.80 -4.34 11.02
N HIS A 149 -9.68 -3.09 10.54
CA HIS A 149 -8.57 -2.65 9.70
C HIS A 149 -7.30 -2.36 10.51
N ALA A 150 -7.42 -2.12 11.81
CA ALA A 150 -6.29 -1.87 12.69
C ALA A 150 -5.25 -2.99 12.60
N HIS A 151 -3.97 -2.62 12.53
CA HIS A 151 -2.89 -3.61 12.54
C HIS A 151 -2.62 -4.12 13.96
N ARG A 152 -2.41 -3.20 14.93
CA ARG A 152 -2.05 -3.53 16.32
C ARG A 152 -2.79 -2.70 17.36
N TYR A 153 -3.07 -1.44 17.08
CA TYR A 153 -3.57 -0.49 18.07
C TYR A 153 -4.83 0.22 17.59
N ILE A 154 -5.77 0.34 18.52
CA ILE A 154 -6.97 1.17 18.38
C ILE A 154 -6.86 2.27 19.41
N PHE A 155 -7.15 3.50 19.00
CA PHE A 155 -7.13 4.67 19.88
C PHE A 155 -8.55 5.22 20.03
N ALA A 156 -8.99 5.40 21.26
CA ALA A 156 -10.27 5.97 21.62
C ALA A 156 -10.06 7.22 22.50
N LEU A 157 -10.99 8.16 22.45
CA LEU A 157 -10.95 9.35 23.31
C LEU A 157 -11.11 8.98 24.80
N THR A 158 -11.97 8.02 25.07
CA THR A 158 -12.23 7.49 26.42
C THR A 158 -12.17 5.97 26.37
N PRO A 159 -11.73 5.32 27.45
CA PRO A 159 -11.81 3.86 27.55
C PRO A 159 -13.26 3.40 27.35
N ASP A 160 -13.46 2.49 26.41
CA ASP A 160 -14.76 1.90 26.10
C ASP A 160 -14.60 0.39 25.98
N GLN A 161 -15.30 -0.34 26.84
CA GLN A 161 -15.26 -1.80 26.84
C GLN A 161 -15.83 -2.41 25.56
N SER A 162 -16.73 -1.71 24.85
CA SER A 162 -17.29 -2.17 23.59
C SER A 162 -16.21 -2.31 22.49
N VAL A 163 -15.13 -1.53 22.56
CA VAL A 163 -14.01 -1.59 21.61
C VAL A 163 -13.38 -2.99 21.58
N GLN A 164 -13.30 -3.65 22.74
CA GLN A 164 -12.75 -5.00 22.83
C GLN A 164 -13.59 -6.04 22.10
N THR A 165 -14.88 -5.76 21.91
CA THR A 165 -15.81 -6.66 21.18
C THR A 165 -15.80 -6.42 19.68
N LEU A 166 -15.35 -5.26 19.21
CA LEU A 166 -15.32 -4.90 17.80
C LEU A 166 -14.27 -5.70 17.00
N CYS A 167 -13.15 -6.00 17.63
CA CYS A 167 -12.12 -6.82 17.03
C CYS A 167 -11.49 -7.74 18.08
N PRO A 168 -11.91 -9.01 18.16
CA PRO A 168 -11.45 -9.95 19.19
C PRO A 168 -10.03 -10.47 18.89
N ARG A 169 -9.09 -9.58 18.58
CA ARG A 169 -7.68 -9.95 18.43
C ARG A 169 -7.01 -9.85 19.80
N THR A 170 -6.53 -10.97 20.29
CA THR A 170 -5.68 -11.00 21.47
C THR A 170 -4.24 -10.74 21.04
N VAL A 171 -3.65 -9.64 21.47
CA VAL A 171 -2.22 -9.39 21.25
C VAL A 171 -1.44 -10.16 22.30
N ASP A 172 -0.78 -11.22 21.90
CA ASP A 172 0.22 -11.89 22.73
C ASP A 172 1.47 -11.00 22.80
N ALA A 173 1.75 -10.45 23.99
CA ALA A 173 2.87 -9.56 24.22
C ALA A 173 4.24 -10.23 23.97
N GLN A 174 4.33 -11.54 24.09
CA GLN A 174 5.56 -12.28 23.78
C GLN A 174 5.75 -12.38 22.27
N ARG A 175 4.70 -12.70 21.54
CA ARG A 175 4.70 -12.77 20.09
C ARG A 175 4.99 -11.42 19.45
N LEU A 176 4.41 -10.34 19.99
CA LEU A 176 4.68 -8.97 19.53
C LEU A 176 6.16 -8.58 19.68
N ARG A 177 6.78 -8.95 20.82
CA ARG A 177 8.21 -8.73 21.03
C ARG A 177 9.05 -9.53 20.05
N GLN A 178 8.70 -10.79 19.82
CA GLN A 178 9.38 -11.65 18.86
C GLN A 178 9.31 -11.07 17.45
N GLU A 179 8.12 -10.71 16.97
CA GLU A 179 7.94 -10.07 15.66
C GLU A 179 8.77 -8.79 15.53
N THR A 180 8.84 -7.97 16.58
CA THR A 180 9.63 -6.72 16.56
C THR A 180 11.14 -7.05 16.39
N GLN A 181 11.63 -8.07 17.07
CA GLN A 181 13.02 -8.53 16.95
C GLN A 181 13.28 -9.12 15.55
N ASP A 182 12.37 -9.93 15.05
CA ASP A 182 12.47 -10.55 13.71
C ASP A 182 12.50 -9.47 12.62
N TRP A 183 11.69 -8.41 12.73
CA TRP A 183 11.74 -7.27 11.83
C TRP A 183 13.05 -6.51 11.87
N GLN A 184 13.60 -6.26 13.08
CA GLN A 184 14.90 -5.59 13.24
C GLN A 184 16.03 -6.44 12.62
N HIS A 185 16.00 -7.74 12.84
CA HIS A 185 16.96 -8.67 12.27
C HIS A 185 16.89 -8.70 10.75
N TRP A 186 15.67 -8.82 10.20
CA TRP A 186 15.43 -8.80 8.76
C TRP A 186 15.94 -7.50 8.11
N HIS A 187 15.67 -6.34 8.71
CA HIS A 187 16.18 -5.05 8.21
C HIS A 187 17.72 -5.00 8.22
N ALA A 188 18.35 -5.53 9.25
CA ALA A 188 19.81 -5.59 9.33
C ALA A 188 20.42 -6.50 8.26
N GLU A 189 19.81 -7.66 8.01
CA GLU A 189 20.21 -8.58 6.94
C GLU A 189 20.06 -7.95 5.56
N GLN A 190 18.91 -7.29 5.28
CA GLN A 190 18.68 -6.59 4.01
C GLN A 190 19.71 -5.49 3.78
N ALA A 191 19.98 -4.67 4.80
CA ALA A 191 20.99 -3.60 4.71
C ALA A 191 22.42 -4.16 4.51
N SER A 192 22.72 -5.33 5.04
CA SER A 192 24.01 -6.02 4.82
C SER A 192 24.10 -6.55 3.38
N ALA A 193 23.05 -7.21 2.89
CA ALA A 193 22.99 -7.71 1.52
C ALA A 193 23.11 -6.59 0.49
N GLU A 194 22.42 -5.47 0.69
CA GLU A 194 22.52 -4.28 -0.19
C GLU A 194 23.94 -3.72 -0.25
N ARG A 195 24.61 -3.61 0.91
CA ARG A 195 26.02 -3.16 0.97
C ARG A 195 26.94 -4.10 0.21
N SER A 196 26.77 -5.40 0.37
CA SER A 196 27.57 -6.40 -0.33
C SER A 196 27.40 -6.30 -1.85
N LEU A 197 26.17 -6.11 -2.33
CA LEU A 197 25.87 -5.92 -3.75
C LEU A 197 26.46 -4.61 -4.32
N LEU A 198 26.41 -3.52 -3.55
CA LEU A 198 27.01 -2.25 -3.94
C LEU A 198 28.54 -2.35 -4.04
N ASN A 199 29.17 -3.00 -3.07
CA ASN A 199 30.61 -3.21 -3.08
C ASN A 199 31.04 -4.10 -4.27
N ALA A 200 30.29 -5.17 -4.56
CA ALA A 200 30.57 -6.03 -5.72
C ALA A 200 30.48 -5.24 -7.05
N ARG A 201 29.43 -4.42 -7.21
CA ARG A 201 29.26 -3.57 -8.40
C ARG A 201 30.36 -2.51 -8.55
N GLN A 202 30.87 -1.96 -7.44
CA GLN A 202 31.99 -1.02 -7.48
C GLN A 202 33.29 -1.73 -7.89
N ALA A 203 33.55 -2.92 -7.35
CA ALA A 203 34.70 -3.72 -7.71
C ALA A 203 34.70 -4.11 -9.21
N ASP A 204 33.53 -4.47 -9.73
CA ASP A 204 33.37 -4.79 -11.16
C ASP A 204 33.58 -3.55 -12.05
N ALA A 205 33.19 -2.36 -11.59
CA ALA A 205 33.36 -1.10 -12.33
C ALA A 205 34.82 -0.60 -12.31
N GLU A 206 35.60 -0.95 -11.29
CA GLU A 206 37.00 -0.60 -11.12
C GLU A 206 37.96 -1.65 -11.74
N ALA A 207 37.43 -2.80 -12.16
CA ALA A 207 38.25 -3.80 -12.84
C ALA A 207 38.75 -3.23 -14.18
N PRO A 208 40.07 -3.15 -14.43
CA PRO A 208 40.59 -2.63 -15.67
C PRO A 208 40.12 -3.49 -16.84
N ASP A 209 39.64 -2.82 -17.90
CA ASP A 209 39.15 -3.44 -19.12
C ASP A 209 40.25 -4.26 -19.77
N GLY A 210 40.43 -5.49 -19.29
CA GLY A 210 41.44 -6.44 -19.76
C GLY A 210 41.03 -7.03 -21.11
N ARG A 211 40.85 -6.18 -22.12
CA ARG A 211 40.82 -6.65 -23.51
C ARG A 211 42.23 -6.68 -24.06
N PRO A 212 42.70 -7.84 -24.54
CA PRO A 212 43.94 -7.97 -25.25
C PRO A 212 43.90 -7.27 -26.60
#